data_0ef880f597372162affd31fcf50d20a4
#
_entry.id   0ef880f597372162affd31fcf50d20a4
#
_cell.length_a   1.000
_cell.length_b   1.000
_cell.length_c   1.000
_cell.angle_alpha   90.00
_cell.angle_beta   90.00
_cell.angle_gamma   90.00
#
_symmetry.space_group_name_H-M   'P 1'
#
loop_
_entity.id
_entity.type
_entity.pdbx_description
1 polymer ?
#
loop_
_entity_poly.entity_id
_entity_poly.type
_entity_poly.pdbx_seq_one_letter_code
_entity_poly.pdbx_strand_id
1 'polypeptide(L)'
;MKVGIALNILTKPGHSDVSVFAEHMALGDLAEPLGFDSLFALEHHFTGYAMSPAPLQLLSYYAGRTKRIALGTAVIVLPWHDPIRVAEEIALLDVISGGRCLFGFGRGAASVEYAGFSIPMEEARPRFAEAAQIIVKALTHEVFDWDGVFFHIPRMSIRPRPISHPERRFYASSVSPESAEIMAKLGFGVLVIMQNEWPMAAADIQRYRDIALSVGHTPRPPIILTNISVAESRAEAQERAMQYLSRKWDSIDDHYHFSDGHLATVPGYEFYGKMTKTYTKMRDDSFRQKATEFYVKLQIVCTPDECLQQLAELQRLTGMNHLVTEFAYGGMPHEESELNMRLFAEQVMPVLQRDPAFASPVLVTPGEAASTAAEGVFAPA
;
A
#
# COMPACT_ATOMS: atom_id res chain seq x y z
N MET A 1 0.94 -14.37 10.03
CA MET A 1 0.97 -13.15 9.20
C MET A 1 -0.22 -13.18 8.25
N LYS A 2 -0.82 -12.02 7.91
CA LYS A 2 -1.82 -11.92 6.84
C LYS A 2 -1.13 -11.75 5.50
N VAL A 3 -1.74 -12.29 4.44
CA VAL A 3 -1.20 -12.22 3.09
C VAL A 3 -2.29 -11.77 2.12
N GLY A 4 -2.00 -10.74 1.33
CA GLY A 4 -2.91 -10.19 0.34
C GLY A 4 -2.27 -10.05 -1.03
N ILE A 5 -3.10 -9.75 -2.02
CA ILE A 5 -2.67 -9.36 -3.35
C ILE A 5 -3.03 -7.91 -3.65
N ALA A 6 -2.28 -7.27 -4.53
CA ALA A 6 -2.62 -5.98 -5.10
C ALA A 6 -2.83 -6.12 -6.62
N LEU A 7 -3.92 -5.52 -7.10
CA LEU A 7 -4.22 -5.45 -8.53
C LEU A 7 -3.63 -4.16 -9.11
N ASN A 8 -2.44 -4.27 -9.68
CA ASN A 8 -1.80 -3.20 -10.44
C ASN A 8 -2.06 -3.43 -11.94
N ILE A 9 -3.14 -2.85 -12.45
CA ILE A 9 -3.63 -3.08 -13.82
C ILE A 9 -2.80 -2.25 -14.81
N LEU A 10 -1.61 -2.75 -15.15
CA LEU A 10 -0.64 -2.08 -16.01
C LEU A 10 -0.90 -2.44 -17.48
N THR A 11 -0.87 -1.44 -18.38
CA THR A 11 -0.98 -1.70 -19.84
C THR A 11 0.08 -2.69 -20.32
N LYS A 12 -0.30 -3.45 -21.34
CA LYS A 12 0.52 -4.50 -21.92
C LYS A 12 0.66 -4.29 -23.42
N PRO A 13 1.87 -4.17 -23.97
CA PRO A 13 2.07 -3.96 -25.39
C PRO A 13 1.33 -5.00 -26.22
N GLY A 14 0.57 -4.54 -27.23
CA GLY A 14 -0.21 -5.40 -28.13
C GLY A 14 -1.54 -5.92 -27.55
N HIS A 15 -1.91 -5.53 -26.33
CA HIS A 15 -3.17 -5.88 -25.68
C HIS A 15 -4.08 -4.66 -25.55
N SER A 16 -5.39 -4.89 -25.62
CA SER A 16 -6.39 -3.84 -25.31
C SER A 16 -6.57 -3.68 -23.81
N ASP A 17 -7.03 -2.52 -23.35
CA ASP A 17 -7.37 -2.30 -21.94
C ASP A 17 -8.36 -3.34 -21.43
N VAL A 18 -9.36 -3.70 -22.26
CA VAL A 18 -10.36 -4.73 -21.92
C VAL A 18 -9.71 -6.08 -21.64
N SER A 19 -8.75 -6.53 -22.48
CA SER A 19 -8.07 -7.80 -22.27
C SER A 19 -7.17 -7.78 -21.04
N VAL A 20 -6.47 -6.66 -20.80
CA VAL A 20 -5.64 -6.49 -19.59
C VAL A 20 -6.49 -6.48 -18.33
N PHE A 21 -7.62 -5.78 -18.35
CA PHE A 21 -8.58 -5.84 -17.24
C PHE A 21 -9.08 -7.24 -16.98
N ALA A 22 -9.46 -7.99 -18.02
CA ALA A 22 -9.94 -9.36 -17.86
C ALA A 22 -8.90 -10.28 -17.20
N GLU A 23 -7.62 -10.17 -17.59
CA GLU A 23 -6.51 -10.92 -16.99
C GLU A 23 -6.34 -10.60 -15.48
N HIS A 24 -6.32 -9.31 -15.12
CA HIS A 24 -6.16 -8.90 -13.72
C HIS A 24 -7.38 -9.22 -12.87
N MET A 25 -8.59 -9.09 -13.42
CA MET A 25 -9.82 -9.46 -12.74
C MET A 25 -9.86 -10.97 -12.47
N ALA A 26 -9.37 -11.81 -13.40
CA ALA A 26 -9.25 -13.24 -13.20
C ALA A 26 -8.29 -13.58 -12.04
N LEU A 27 -7.13 -12.91 -11.93
CA LEU A 27 -6.23 -13.06 -10.77
C LEU A 27 -6.91 -12.64 -9.45
N GLY A 28 -7.66 -11.55 -9.48
CA GLY A 28 -8.44 -11.11 -8.32
C GLY A 28 -9.50 -12.13 -7.89
N ASP A 29 -10.19 -12.78 -8.83
CA ASP A 29 -11.17 -13.83 -8.57
C ASP A 29 -10.53 -15.10 -7.96
N LEU A 30 -9.26 -15.36 -8.23
CA LEU A 30 -8.51 -16.47 -7.64
C LEU A 30 -8.06 -16.20 -6.20
N ALA A 31 -8.03 -14.96 -5.74
CA ALA A 31 -7.44 -14.61 -4.44
C ALA A 31 -8.15 -15.30 -3.27
N GLU A 32 -9.47 -15.20 -3.18
CA GLU A 32 -10.23 -15.82 -2.08
C GLU A 32 -10.21 -17.37 -2.14
N PRO A 33 -10.41 -18.03 -3.30
CA PRO A 33 -10.27 -19.48 -3.42
C PRO A 33 -8.89 -20.02 -3.06
N LEU A 34 -7.81 -19.30 -3.40
CA LEU A 34 -6.45 -19.70 -3.05
C LEU A 34 -6.11 -19.46 -1.57
N GLY A 35 -6.94 -18.75 -0.82
CA GLY A 35 -6.75 -18.55 0.61
C GLY A 35 -6.11 -17.24 1.03
N PHE A 36 -5.96 -16.28 0.13
CA PHE A 36 -5.48 -14.95 0.49
C PHE A 36 -6.41 -14.25 1.50
N ASP A 37 -5.83 -13.41 2.36
CA ASP A 37 -6.53 -12.68 3.42
C ASP A 37 -7.09 -11.35 2.92
N SER A 38 -6.51 -10.76 1.88
CA SER A 38 -6.91 -9.44 1.37
C SER A 38 -6.62 -9.25 -0.12
N LEU A 39 -7.41 -8.36 -0.74
CA LEU A 39 -7.25 -7.88 -2.09
C LEU A 39 -7.22 -6.36 -2.08
N PHE A 40 -6.19 -5.77 -2.70
CA PHE A 40 -5.99 -4.32 -2.76
C PHE A 40 -6.13 -3.80 -4.19
N ALA A 41 -6.77 -2.64 -4.30
CA ALA A 41 -6.85 -1.86 -5.54
C ALA A 41 -5.99 -0.58 -5.39
N LEU A 42 -5.29 -0.22 -6.48
CA LEU A 42 -4.51 1.00 -6.59
C LEU A 42 -5.36 2.12 -7.22
N GLU A 43 -4.88 3.37 -7.13
CA GLU A 43 -5.46 4.51 -7.83
C GLU A 43 -4.40 5.23 -8.65
N HIS A 44 -4.62 5.26 -9.98
CA HIS A 44 -3.86 6.06 -10.94
C HIS A 44 -4.74 6.49 -12.11
N HIS A 45 -4.32 7.58 -12.79
CA HIS A 45 -5.12 8.23 -13.81
C HIS A 45 -4.30 8.58 -15.05
N PHE A 46 -4.99 8.73 -16.19
CA PHE A 46 -4.55 9.35 -17.46
C PHE A 46 -3.42 8.64 -18.20
N THR A 47 -2.84 7.58 -17.66
CA THR A 47 -1.77 6.82 -18.32
C THR A 47 -2.05 5.32 -18.25
N GLY A 48 -1.21 4.53 -18.92
CA GLY A 48 -1.28 3.08 -18.85
C GLY A 48 -0.71 2.46 -17.57
N TYR A 49 -0.25 3.28 -16.62
CA TYR A 49 0.26 2.84 -15.33
C TYR A 49 -0.89 2.67 -14.33
N ALA A 50 -1.12 1.45 -13.86
CA ALA A 50 -2.20 1.09 -12.95
C ALA A 50 -3.56 1.68 -13.36
N MET A 51 -4.14 1.19 -14.45
CA MET A 51 -5.43 1.65 -15.01
C MET A 51 -6.60 1.37 -14.05
N SER A 52 -6.59 1.97 -12.88
CA SER A 52 -7.62 1.84 -11.83
C SER A 52 -7.98 3.22 -11.28
N PRO A 53 -8.84 3.98 -11.97
CA PRO A 53 -9.15 5.36 -11.59
C PRO A 53 -10.12 5.44 -10.40
N ALA A 54 -10.75 4.35 -10.00
CA ALA A 54 -11.77 4.33 -8.96
C ALA A 54 -11.62 3.05 -8.09
N PRO A 55 -10.65 3.02 -7.17
CA PRO A 55 -10.37 1.83 -6.37
C PRO A 55 -11.56 1.37 -5.53
N LEU A 56 -12.36 2.28 -4.97
CA LEU A 56 -13.55 1.92 -4.19
C LEU A 56 -14.66 1.27 -5.05
N GLN A 57 -14.80 1.70 -6.30
CA GLN A 57 -15.73 1.06 -7.25
C GLN A 57 -15.26 -0.35 -7.61
N LEU A 58 -13.97 -0.54 -7.87
CA LEU A 58 -13.39 -1.86 -8.14
C LEU A 58 -13.55 -2.79 -6.93
N LEU A 59 -13.31 -2.30 -5.72
CA LEU A 59 -13.51 -3.07 -4.49
C LEU A 59 -14.98 -3.37 -4.22
N SER A 60 -15.93 -2.50 -4.63
CA SER A 60 -17.36 -2.78 -4.55
C SER A 60 -17.77 -3.96 -5.44
N TYR A 61 -17.16 -4.09 -6.62
CA TYR A 61 -17.34 -5.28 -7.47
C TYR A 61 -16.88 -6.55 -6.71
N TYR A 62 -15.71 -6.54 -6.09
CA TYR A 62 -15.23 -7.68 -5.31
C TYR A 62 -16.00 -7.90 -4.02
N ALA A 63 -16.61 -6.89 -3.41
CA ALA A 63 -17.46 -7.05 -2.24
C ALA A 63 -18.66 -7.97 -2.53
N GLY A 64 -19.24 -7.85 -3.73
CA GLY A 64 -20.33 -8.72 -4.18
C GLY A 64 -19.91 -10.14 -4.55
N ARG A 65 -18.65 -10.35 -4.93
CA ARG A 65 -18.12 -11.64 -5.43
C ARG A 65 -17.42 -12.49 -4.36
N THR A 66 -17.05 -11.89 -3.23
CA THR A 66 -16.28 -12.54 -2.16
C THR A 66 -17.05 -12.55 -0.84
N LYS A 67 -16.66 -13.41 0.08
CA LYS A 67 -17.33 -13.56 1.38
C LYS A 67 -16.40 -13.35 2.59
N ARG A 68 -15.11 -13.61 2.44
CA ARG A 68 -14.13 -13.66 3.52
C ARG A 68 -13.01 -12.64 3.36
N ILE A 69 -12.48 -12.50 2.15
CA ILE A 69 -11.30 -11.71 1.85
C ILE A 69 -11.53 -10.24 2.22
N ALA A 70 -10.56 -9.62 2.87
CA ALA A 70 -10.59 -8.20 3.15
C ALA A 70 -10.30 -7.37 1.88
N LEU A 71 -10.92 -6.22 1.76
CA LEU A 71 -10.84 -5.34 0.60
C LEU A 71 -10.10 -4.07 0.97
N GLY A 72 -8.99 -3.79 0.29
CA GLY A 72 -8.10 -2.70 0.65
C GLY A 72 -7.80 -1.73 -0.48
N THR A 73 -7.49 -0.49 -0.15
CA THR A 73 -6.93 0.49 -1.10
C THR A 73 -5.45 0.71 -0.85
N ALA A 74 -4.66 0.80 -1.93
CA ALA A 74 -3.22 1.06 -1.85
C ALA A 74 -2.76 2.00 -2.99
N VAL A 75 -3.35 3.20 -2.99
CA VAL A 75 -4.10 3.99 -2.00
C VAL A 75 -5.31 4.68 -2.64
N ILE A 76 -6.10 5.44 -1.86
CA ILE A 76 -6.95 6.54 -2.36
C ILE A 76 -6.11 7.81 -2.27
N VAL A 77 -6.03 8.59 -3.33
CA VAL A 77 -5.22 9.81 -3.38
C VAL A 77 -6.06 11.02 -3.00
N LEU A 78 -6.15 11.30 -1.71
CA LEU A 78 -7.08 12.26 -1.14
C LEU A 78 -7.07 13.68 -1.74
N PRO A 79 -5.92 14.26 -2.16
CA PRO A 79 -5.93 15.62 -2.72
C PRO A 79 -6.81 15.82 -3.95
N TRP A 80 -7.11 14.74 -4.69
CA TRP A 80 -7.91 14.82 -5.93
C TRP A 80 -9.41 14.65 -5.69
N HIS A 81 -9.81 14.27 -4.48
CA HIS A 81 -11.18 13.91 -4.15
C HIS A 81 -11.87 14.93 -3.25
N ASP A 82 -13.19 15.01 -3.38
CA ASP A 82 -14.02 15.59 -2.35
C ASP A 82 -14.09 14.65 -1.14
N PRO A 83 -13.69 15.09 0.07
CA PRO A 83 -13.60 14.22 1.24
C PRO A 83 -14.95 13.66 1.70
N ILE A 84 -16.07 14.37 1.43
CA ILE A 84 -17.41 13.88 1.77
C ILE A 84 -17.78 12.70 0.88
N ARG A 85 -17.49 12.80 -0.43
CA ARG A 85 -17.71 11.69 -1.37
C ARG A 85 -16.93 10.46 -0.94
N VAL A 86 -15.65 10.63 -0.59
CA VAL A 86 -14.81 9.53 -0.10
C VAL A 86 -15.37 8.92 1.18
N ALA A 87 -15.83 9.75 2.13
CA ALA A 87 -16.42 9.26 3.38
C ALA A 87 -17.71 8.44 3.14
N GLU A 88 -18.58 8.89 2.24
CA GLU A 88 -19.82 8.17 1.87
C GLU A 88 -19.50 6.85 1.15
N GLU A 89 -18.54 6.85 0.22
CA GLU A 89 -18.10 5.66 -0.51
C GLU A 89 -17.43 4.63 0.43
N ILE A 90 -16.63 5.08 1.39
CA ILE A 90 -16.06 4.23 2.44
C ILE A 90 -17.20 3.60 3.29
N ALA A 91 -18.16 4.40 3.72
CA ALA A 91 -19.28 3.91 4.52
C ALA A 91 -20.14 2.91 3.73
N LEU A 92 -20.40 3.19 2.44
CA LEU A 92 -21.12 2.27 1.56
C LEU A 92 -20.36 0.97 1.38
N LEU A 93 -19.06 1.01 1.10
CA LEU A 93 -18.24 -0.19 0.93
C LEU A 93 -18.17 -1.01 2.24
N ASP A 94 -18.10 -0.33 3.39
CA ASP A 94 -18.14 -0.99 4.71
C ASP A 94 -19.44 -1.77 4.89
N VAL A 95 -20.58 -1.19 4.53
CA VAL A 95 -21.89 -1.85 4.59
C VAL A 95 -21.98 -3.04 3.63
N ILE A 96 -21.72 -2.85 2.33
CA ILE A 96 -21.91 -3.90 1.33
C ILE A 96 -20.90 -5.04 1.46
N SER A 97 -19.71 -4.78 2.01
CA SER A 97 -18.70 -5.81 2.28
C SER A 97 -18.91 -6.54 3.62
N GLY A 98 -19.81 -6.06 4.47
CA GLY A 98 -19.96 -6.59 5.84
C GLY A 98 -18.76 -6.24 6.74
N GLY A 99 -18.18 -5.05 6.58
CA GLY A 99 -17.07 -4.56 7.41
C GLY A 99 -15.68 -5.09 7.03
N ARG A 100 -15.53 -5.71 5.86
CA ARG A 100 -14.27 -6.31 5.39
C ARG A 100 -13.31 -5.33 4.71
N CYS A 101 -13.18 -4.10 5.19
CA CYS A 101 -12.44 -3.05 4.52
C CYS A 101 -11.16 -2.66 5.25
N LEU A 102 -10.14 -2.28 4.47
CA LEU A 102 -8.87 -1.67 4.86
C LEU A 102 -8.63 -0.47 3.95
N PHE A 103 -8.41 0.73 4.49
CA PHE A 103 -8.27 1.91 3.66
C PHE A 103 -6.88 2.50 3.77
N GLY A 104 -6.12 2.42 2.67
CA GLY A 104 -4.87 3.12 2.50
C GLY A 104 -5.12 4.45 1.78
N PHE A 105 -4.49 5.51 2.29
CA PHE A 105 -4.55 6.85 1.74
C PHE A 105 -3.19 7.32 1.28
N GLY A 106 -3.16 8.14 0.25
CA GLY A 106 -1.96 8.72 -0.29
C GLY A 106 -2.12 10.17 -0.70
N ARG A 107 -0.97 10.81 -0.92
CA ARG A 107 -0.89 12.18 -1.39
C ARG A 107 -0.78 12.27 -2.92
N GLY A 108 -0.34 11.19 -3.56
CA GLY A 108 0.03 11.21 -4.97
C GLY A 108 1.39 11.92 -5.22
N ALA A 109 1.95 11.66 -6.39
CA ALA A 109 3.24 12.25 -6.79
C ALA A 109 3.35 12.47 -8.31
N ALA A 110 2.38 12.02 -9.11
CA ALA A 110 2.42 12.15 -10.56
C ALA A 110 1.91 13.53 -11.00
N SER A 111 2.76 14.32 -11.63
CA SER A 111 2.41 15.66 -12.12
C SER A 111 1.29 15.65 -13.16
N VAL A 112 1.23 14.60 -14.00
CA VAL A 112 0.17 14.40 -14.99
C VAL A 112 -1.21 14.30 -14.35
N GLU A 113 -1.31 13.65 -13.18
CA GLU A 113 -2.55 13.47 -12.44
C GLU A 113 -3.00 14.79 -11.79
N TYR A 114 -2.08 15.52 -11.16
CA TYR A 114 -2.35 16.85 -10.62
C TYR A 114 -2.80 17.84 -11.68
N ALA A 115 -2.12 17.86 -12.84
CA ALA A 115 -2.51 18.68 -13.98
C ALA A 115 -3.90 18.30 -14.52
N GLY A 116 -4.18 17.00 -14.64
CA GLY A 116 -5.46 16.49 -15.12
C GLY A 116 -6.64 16.86 -14.23
N PHE A 117 -6.44 16.88 -12.91
CA PHE A 117 -7.44 17.33 -11.93
C PHE A 117 -7.40 18.83 -11.63
N SER A 118 -6.49 19.58 -12.25
CA SER A 118 -6.35 21.03 -12.05
C SER A 118 -6.10 21.41 -10.58
N ILE A 119 -5.30 20.61 -9.88
CA ILE A 119 -4.93 20.83 -8.48
C ILE A 119 -3.43 21.17 -8.40
N PRO A 120 -3.04 22.27 -7.75
CA PRO A 120 -1.64 22.60 -7.53
C PRO A 120 -0.94 21.54 -6.67
N MET A 121 0.22 21.02 -7.13
CA MET A 121 0.96 20.00 -6.37
C MET A 121 1.48 20.50 -5.02
N GLU A 122 1.76 21.77 -4.87
CA GLU A 122 2.17 22.40 -3.61
C GLU A 122 1.09 22.33 -2.53
N GLU A 123 -0.17 22.19 -2.92
CA GLU A 123 -1.30 22.02 -2.00
C GLU A 123 -1.51 20.55 -1.57
N ALA A 124 -0.79 19.60 -2.15
CA ALA A 124 -1.01 18.18 -1.94
C ALA A 124 -0.97 17.76 -0.46
N ARG A 125 0.03 18.24 0.29
CA ARG A 125 0.20 17.88 1.70
C ARG A 125 -0.88 18.47 2.60
N PRO A 126 -1.17 19.78 2.57
CA PRO A 126 -2.22 20.35 3.38
C PRO A 126 -3.62 19.86 2.98
N ARG A 127 -3.92 19.66 1.67
CA ARG A 127 -5.19 19.04 1.23
C ARG A 127 -5.35 17.62 1.76
N PHE A 128 -4.30 16.81 1.70
CA PHE A 128 -4.31 15.46 2.26
C PHE A 128 -4.66 15.48 3.75
N ALA A 129 -3.98 16.33 4.53
CA ALA A 129 -4.20 16.41 5.98
C ALA A 129 -5.61 16.86 6.34
N GLU A 130 -6.14 17.86 5.64
CA GLU A 130 -7.49 18.37 5.86
C GLU A 130 -8.56 17.35 5.44
N ALA A 131 -8.43 16.75 4.25
CA ALA A 131 -9.35 15.73 3.76
C ALA A 131 -9.41 14.51 4.69
N ALA A 132 -8.25 14.03 5.18
CA ALA A 132 -8.19 12.90 6.11
C ALA A 132 -8.92 13.18 7.43
N GLN A 133 -8.80 14.40 7.99
CA GLN A 133 -9.51 14.80 9.20
C GLN A 133 -11.03 14.86 8.98
N ILE A 134 -11.46 15.40 7.83
CA ILE A 134 -12.87 15.45 7.44
C ILE A 134 -13.46 14.05 7.35
N ILE A 135 -12.78 13.13 6.66
CA ILE A 135 -13.24 11.75 6.50
C ILE A 135 -13.38 11.07 7.85
N VAL A 136 -12.39 11.19 8.74
CA VAL A 136 -12.49 10.63 10.11
C VAL A 136 -13.68 11.23 10.84
N LYS A 137 -13.86 12.56 10.81
CA LYS A 137 -14.97 13.24 11.49
C LYS A 137 -16.33 12.80 10.92
N ALA A 138 -16.46 12.71 9.59
CA ALA A 138 -17.69 12.28 8.93
C ALA A 138 -18.09 10.85 9.29
N LEU A 139 -17.13 9.93 9.39
CA LEU A 139 -17.39 8.53 9.73
C LEU A 139 -17.68 8.29 11.20
N THR A 140 -17.11 9.12 12.11
CA THR A 140 -17.19 8.91 13.56
C THR A 140 -18.31 9.70 14.23
N HIS A 141 -18.74 10.84 13.65
CA HIS A 141 -19.80 11.69 14.21
C HIS A 141 -21.09 11.55 13.43
N GLU A 142 -22.22 11.47 14.11
CA GLU A 142 -23.55 11.39 13.48
C GLU A 142 -23.87 12.68 12.70
N VAL A 143 -23.53 13.81 13.28
CA VAL A 143 -23.66 15.14 12.65
C VAL A 143 -22.34 15.86 12.80
N PHE A 144 -21.86 16.48 11.74
CA PHE A 144 -20.61 17.24 11.71
C PHE A 144 -20.72 18.44 10.78
N ASP A 145 -19.77 19.33 10.89
CA ASP A 145 -19.49 20.47 10.04
C ASP A 145 -17.98 20.61 9.89
N TRP A 146 -17.53 21.39 8.92
CA TRP A 146 -16.13 21.70 8.74
C TRP A 146 -15.96 23.09 8.13
N ASP A 147 -15.06 23.90 8.70
CA ASP A 147 -14.66 25.19 8.17
C ASP A 147 -13.13 25.23 8.13
N GLY A 148 -12.55 24.89 6.98
CA GLY A 148 -11.12 24.73 6.77
C GLY A 148 -10.58 25.65 5.70
N VAL A 149 -9.35 25.36 5.24
CA VAL A 149 -8.68 26.14 4.20
C VAL A 149 -9.19 25.76 2.81
N PHE A 150 -9.39 24.46 2.58
CA PHE A 150 -9.75 23.91 1.26
C PHE A 150 -11.21 23.48 1.18
N PHE A 151 -11.82 23.16 2.32
CA PHE A 151 -13.17 22.61 2.36
C PHE A 151 -14.03 23.35 3.40
N HIS A 152 -15.23 23.75 2.94
CA HIS A 152 -16.26 24.38 3.79
C HIS A 152 -17.52 23.52 3.72
N ILE A 153 -17.82 22.78 4.80
CA ILE A 153 -18.88 21.79 4.85
C ILE A 153 -19.93 22.25 5.85
N PRO A 154 -21.17 22.53 5.43
CA PRO A 154 -22.24 22.91 6.33
C PRO A 154 -22.59 21.74 7.25
N ARG A 155 -23.29 22.03 8.35
CA ARG A 155 -23.73 21.00 9.28
C ARG A 155 -24.59 19.95 8.58
N MET A 156 -24.09 18.69 8.57
CA MET A 156 -24.71 17.56 7.87
C MET A 156 -24.39 16.22 8.53
N SER A 157 -24.96 15.13 7.99
CA SER A 157 -24.58 13.75 8.27
C SER A 157 -24.43 13.00 6.95
N ILE A 158 -23.51 12.02 6.89
CA ILE A 158 -23.38 11.12 5.74
C ILE A 158 -24.32 9.91 5.87
N ARG A 159 -24.75 9.34 4.74
CA ARG A 159 -25.53 8.10 4.65
C ARG A 159 -25.04 7.23 3.50
N PRO A 160 -24.94 5.87 3.70
CA PRO A 160 -25.25 5.15 4.95
C PRO A 160 -24.24 5.48 6.07
N ARG A 161 -24.54 5.08 7.30
CA ARG A 161 -23.52 5.03 8.35
C ARG A 161 -22.72 3.74 8.23
N PRO A 162 -21.41 3.72 8.51
CA PRO A 162 -20.66 2.50 8.54
C PRO A 162 -21.18 1.55 9.61
N ILE A 163 -21.09 0.24 9.35
CA ILE A 163 -21.49 -0.80 10.31
C ILE A 163 -20.37 -1.25 11.22
N SER A 164 -19.15 -0.90 10.87
CA SER A 164 -17.95 -1.15 11.67
C SER A 164 -17.28 0.18 12.05
N HIS A 165 -16.07 0.13 12.53
CA HIS A 165 -15.22 1.30 12.79
C HIS A 165 -14.11 1.39 11.74
N PRO A 166 -14.42 1.82 10.49
CA PRO A 166 -13.44 1.80 9.39
C PRO A 166 -12.22 2.69 9.68
N GLU A 167 -12.38 3.78 10.43
CA GLU A 167 -11.30 4.67 10.83
C GLU A 167 -10.20 3.97 11.63
N ARG A 168 -10.52 2.87 12.30
CA ARG A 168 -9.53 2.04 13.01
C ARG A 168 -8.67 1.18 12.08
N ARG A 169 -9.01 1.15 10.79
CA ARG A 169 -8.32 0.38 9.74
C ARG A 169 -7.80 1.29 8.64
N PHE A 170 -7.53 2.55 8.98
CA PHE A 170 -6.92 3.54 8.10
C PHE A 170 -5.41 3.41 8.15
N TYR A 171 -4.82 3.39 6.97
CA TYR A 171 -3.39 3.38 6.73
C TYR A 171 -3.07 4.50 5.75
N ALA A 172 -1.83 4.95 5.75
CA ALA A 172 -1.38 5.88 4.73
C ALA A 172 -0.02 5.47 4.19
N SER A 173 0.17 5.70 2.89
CA SER A 173 1.44 5.47 2.24
C SER A 173 2.45 6.52 2.73
N SER A 174 3.53 6.04 3.34
CA SER A 174 4.61 6.87 3.85
C SER A 174 5.88 6.62 3.07
N VAL A 175 6.38 7.66 2.42
CA VAL A 175 7.64 7.64 1.69
C VAL A 175 8.61 8.71 2.24
N SER A 176 8.10 9.71 2.99
CA SER A 176 8.92 10.79 3.56
C SER A 176 8.75 10.92 5.08
N PRO A 177 9.78 11.40 5.79
CA PRO A 177 9.72 11.62 7.24
C PRO A 177 8.55 12.50 7.69
N GLU A 178 8.26 13.56 6.92
CA GLU A 178 7.17 14.50 7.23
C GLU A 178 5.79 13.85 7.06
N SER A 179 5.65 12.92 6.10
CA SER A 179 4.41 12.15 5.93
C SER A 179 4.16 11.24 7.13
N ALA A 180 5.21 10.61 7.66
CA ALA A 180 5.11 9.76 8.86
C ALA A 180 4.58 10.55 10.07
N GLU A 181 4.99 11.80 10.24
CA GLU A 181 4.53 12.66 11.32
C GLU A 181 3.03 12.98 11.21
N ILE A 182 2.56 13.37 10.02
CA ILE A 182 1.13 13.67 9.77
C ILE A 182 0.27 12.44 10.07
N MET A 183 0.68 11.27 9.57
CA MET A 183 -0.06 10.03 9.75
C MET A 183 -0.10 9.57 11.20
N ALA A 184 1.02 9.68 11.92
CA ALA A 184 1.09 9.36 13.33
C ALA A 184 0.13 10.24 14.14
N LYS A 185 0.08 11.55 13.87
CA LYS A 185 -0.85 12.48 14.51
C LYS A 185 -2.33 12.18 14.20
N LEU A 186 -2.64 11.64 13.03
CA LEU A 186 -3.98 11.20 12.65
C LEU A 186 -4.35 9.82 13.21
N GLY A 187 -3.41 9.11 13.85
CA GLY A 187 -3.62 7.74 14.34
C GLY A 187 -3.74 6.69 13.22
N PHE A 188 -3.24 6.99 12.01
CA PHE A 188 -3.25 6.05 10.90
C PHE A 188 -2.10 5.06 11.01
N GLY A 189 -2.30 3.82 10.55
CA GLY A 189 -1.22 2.88 10.31
C GLY A 189 -0.37 3.28 9.10
N VAL A 190 0.75 2.60 8.90
CA VAL A 190 1.63 2.82 7.75
C VAL A 190 1.49 1.69 6.74
N LEU A 191 1.29 2.05 5.48
CA LEU A 191 1.41 1.19 4.32
C LEU A 191 2.71 1.57 3.59
N VAL A 192 3.63 0.62 3.45
CA VAL A 192 4.93 0.85 2.83
C VAL A 192 4.99 0.11 1.50
N ILE A 193 5.16 0.86 0.41
CA ILE A 193 5.49 0.31 -0.91
C ILE A 193 7.01 0.18 -0.95
N MET A 194 7.51 -1.04 -1.19
CA MET A 194 8.93 -1.33 -1.12
C MET A 194 9.70 -0.73 -2.30
N GLN A 195 10.29 0.45 -2.07
CA GLN A 195 11.07 1.22 -3.03
C GLN A 195 12.48 1.57 -2.52
N ASN A 196 12.77 1.26 -1.25
CA ASN A 196 14.06 1.50 -0.60
C ASN A 196 14.61 0.19 -0.04
N GLU A 197 15.89 0.19 0.31
CA GLU A 197 16.49 -0.93 1.04
C GLU A 197 15.74 -1.19 2.34
N TRP A 198 15.57 -2.45 2.70
CA TRP A 198 14.79 -2.88 3.86
C TRP A 198 15.22 -2.24 5.18
N PRO A 199 16.52 -2.05 5.48
CA PRO A 199 16.94 -1.35 6.70
C PRO A 199 16.48 0.11 6.71
N MET A 200 16.43 0.80 5.55
CA MET A 200 15.96 2.17 5.45
C MET A 200 14.44 2.23 5.69
N ALA A 201 13.67 1.34 5.07
CA ALA A 201 12.23 1.22 5.31
C ALA A 201 11.93 0.92 6.79
N ALA A 202 12.72 0.06 7.43
CA ALA A 202 12.61 -0.24 8.86
C ALA A 202 12.87 0.99 9.74
N ALA A 203 13.86 1.82 9.39
CA ALA A 203 14.15 3.06 10.11
C ALA A 203 13.00 4.07 9.99
N ASP A 204 12.38 4.18 8.82
CA ASP A 204 11.22 5.07 8.60
C ASP A 204 9.99 4.58 9.38
N ILE A 205 9.76 3.26 9.44
CA ILE A 205 8.70 2.64 10.25
C ILE A 205 8.97 2.90 11.74
N GLN A 206 10.21 2.77 12.20
CA GLN A 206 10.54 3.03 13.60
C GLN A 206 10.31 4.50 13.96
N ARG A 207 10.70 5.44 13.09
CA ARG A 207 10.39 6.86 13.29
C ARG A 207 8.89 7.13 13.42
N TYR A 208 8.07 6.51 12.54
CA TYR A 208 6.62 6.59 12.65
C TYR A 208 6.13 6.08 14.01
N ARG A 209 6.64 4.94 14.49
CA ARG A 209 6.26 4.36 15.79
C ARG A 209 6.58 5.31 16.95
N ASP A 210 7.78 5.89 16.94
CA ASP A 210 8.22 6.82 17.99
C ASP A 210 7.33 8.06 18.04
N ILE A 211 6.98 8.61 16.87
CA ILE A 211 6.06 9.76 16.78
C ILE A 211 4.66 9.36 17.26
N ALA A 212 4.11 8.22 16.82
CA ALA A 212 2.80 7.76 17.23
C ALA A 212 2.69 7.62 18.75
N LEU A 213 3.70 7.00 19.38
CA LEU A 213 3.79 6.88 20.83
C LEU A 213 3.89 8.24 21.52
N SER A 214 4.68 9.17 20.97
CA SER A 214 4.86 10.52 21.55
C SER A 214 3.59 11.36 21.56
N VAL A 215 2.63 11.08 20.65
CA VAL A 215 1.32 11.73 20.58
C VAL A 215 0.19 10.91 21.19
N GLY A 216 0.52 9.81 21.87
CA GLY A 216 -0.44 8.99 22.63
C GLY A 216 -1.22 7.97 21.78
N HIS A 217 -0.77 7.68 20.55
CA HIS A 217 -1.36 6.64 19.71
C HIS A 217 -0.58 5.33 19.80
N THR A 218 -1.29 4.21 19.85
CA THR A 218 -0.68 2.89 19.73
C THR A 218 -0.37 2.61 18.25
N PRO A 219 0.92 2.47 17.86
CA PRO A 219 1.29 2.22 16.48
C PRO A 219 0.81 0.84 16.04
N ARG A 220 0.19 0.78 14.86
CA ARG A 220 -0.19 -0.50 14.24
C ARG A 220 1.00 -1.12 13.53
N PRO A 221 1.05 -2.47 13.43
CA PRO A 221 1.99 -3.13 12.52
C PRO A 221 1.82 -2.60 11.09
N PRO A 222 2.92 -2.36 10.36
CA PRO A 222 2.84 -1.86 8.99
C PRO A 222 2.27 -2.91 8.05
N ILE A 223 1.63 -2.43 6.98
CA ILE A 223 1.34 -3.22 5.78
C ILE A 223 2.51 -2.99 4.82
N ILE A 224 3.13 -4.08 4.33
CA ILE A 224 4.21 -4.00 3.35
C ILE A 224 3.69 -4.48 2.00
N LEU A 225 3.85 -3.64 0.98
CA LEU A 225 3.54 -3.98 -0.41
C LEU A 225 4.85 -4.15 -1.18
N THR A 226 5.03 -5.31 -1.82
CA THR A 226 6.21 -5.65 -2.62
C THR A 226 5.85 -6.55 -3.79
N ASN A 227 6.72 -6.66 -4.81
CA ASN A 227 6.56 -7.63 -5.87
C ASN A 227 7.19 -8.96 -5.45
N ILE A 228 6.58 -10.05 -5.88
CA ILE A 228 7.12 -11.39 -5.67
C ILE A 228 7.31 -12.11 -7.01
N SER A 229 8.50 -12.67 -7.20
CA SER A 229 8.81 -13.63 -8.24
C SER A 229 9.27 -14.93 -7.57
N VAL A 230 8.38 -15.91 -7.47
CA VAL A 230 8.69 -17.22 -6.92
C VAL A 230 8.61 -18.28 -8.01
N ALA A 231 9.64 -19.13 -8.13
CA ALA A 231 9.71 -20.21 -9.09
C ALA A 231 10.37 -21.44 -8.47
N GLU A 232 10.29 -22.59 -9.14
CA GLU A 232 10.93 -23.85 -8.71
C GLU A 232 12.46 -23.72 -8.67
N SER A 233 13.04 -22.84 -9.49
CA SER A 233 14.45 -22.51 -9.46
C SER A 233 14.71 -21.03 -9.28
N ARG A 234 15.82 -20.69 -8.60
CA ARG A 234 16.26 -19.31 -8.44
C ARG A 234 16.58 -18.63 -9.77
N ALA A 235 17.12 -19.39 -10.73
CA ALA A 235 17.45 -18.87 -12.06
C ALA A 235 16.18 -18.40 -12.79
N GLU A 236 15.12 -19.20 -12.79
CA GLU A 236 13.82 -18.86 -13.39
C GLU A 236 13.18 -17.65 -12.68
N ALA A 237 13.17 -17.63 -11.35
CA ALA A 237 12.65 -16.49 -10.58
C ALA A 237 13.40 -15.20 -10.92
N GLN A 238 14.72 -15.27 -11.04
CA GLN A 238 15.59 -14.13 -11.36
C GLN A 238 15.38 -13.66 -12.81
N GLU A 239 15.29 -14.57 -13.77
CA GLU A 239 15.04 -14.24 -15.18
C GLU A 239 13.70 -13.52 -15.33
N ARG A 240 12.63 -14.08 -14.76
CA ARG A 240 11.29 -13.46 -14.72
C ARG A 240 11.32 -12.08 -14.09
N ALA A 241 11.96 -11.94 -12.92
CA ALA A 241 12.06 -10.66 -12.24
C ALA A 241 12.82 -9.63 -13.08
N MET A 242 13.98 -9.99 -13.65
CA MET A 242 14.75 -9.06 -14.49
C MET A 242 13.97 -8.64 -15.74
N GLN A 243 13.24 -9.55 -16.37
CA GLN A 243 12.46 -9.26 -17.57
C GLN A 243 11.29 -8.32 -17.29
N TYR A 244 10.48 -8.60 -16.26
CA TYR A 244 9.21 -7.91 -16.06
C TYR A 244 9.29 -6.75 -15.05
N LEU A 245 10.12 -6.85 -14.02
CA LEU A 245 10.32 -5.71 -13.09
C LEU A 245 11.10 -4.57 -13.76
N SER A 246 11.95 -4.83 -14.77
CA SER A 246 12.56 -3.76 -15.56
C SER A 246 11.51 -2.94 -16.29
N ARG A 247 10.55 -3.60 -16.94
CA ARG A 247 9.44 -2.92 -17.64
C ARG A 247 8.50 -2.18 -16.70
N LYS A 248 8.25 -2.76 -15.50
CA LYS A 248 7.52 -2.05 -14.45
C LYS A 248 8.26 -0.79 -14.03
N TRP A 249 9.57 -0.87 -13.86
CA TRP A 249 10.41 0.27 -13.52
C TRP A 249 10.34 1.38 -14.57
N ASP A 250 10.40 1.01 -15.85
CA ASP A 250 10.22 1.97 -16.96
C ASP A 250 8.85 2.66 -16.89
N SER A 251 7.78 1.88 -16.67
CA SER A 251 6.43 2.44 -16.57
C SER A 251 6.24 3.38 -15.36
N ILE A 252 7.02 3.21 -14.29
CA ILE A 252 7.04 4.14 -13.16
C ILE A 252 7.62 5.49 -13.61
N ASP A 253 8.75 5.51 -14.33
CA ASP A 253 9.33 6.78 -14.78
C ASP A 253 8.47 7.45 -15.86
N ASP A 254 7.87 6.66 -16.76
CA ASP A 254 6.93 7.15 -17.77
C ASP A 254 5.69 7.83 -17.16
N HIS A 255 5.25 7.38 -15.99
CA HIS A 255 4.09 7.95 -15.30
C HIS A 255 4.44 9.12 -14.39
N TYR A 256 5.48 8.98 -13.58
CA TYR A 256 5.84 9.97 -12.57
C TYR A 256 6.82 11.04 -13.08
N HIS A 257 7.49 10.79 -14.21
CA HIS A 257 8.51 11.68 -14.79
C HIS A 257 9.63 12.05 -13.79
N PHE A 258 10.02 11.10 -12.94
CA PHE A 258 11.07 11.36 -11.94
C PHE A 258 12.39 11.81 -12.56
N SER A 259 12.70 11.31 -13.76
CA SER A 259 13.90 11.69 -14.52
C SER A 259 13.93 13.16 -14.94
N ASP A 260 12.78 13.85 -15.03
CA ASP A 260 12.67 15.26 -15.42
C ASP A 260 13.05 16.24 -14.30
N GLY A 261 13.10 15.77 -13.06
CA GLY A 261 13.56 16.55 -11.92
C GLY A 261 12.59 17.60 -11.38
N HIS A 262 11.39 17.66 -11.93
CA HIS A 262 10.39 18.67 -11.56
C HIS A 262 10.03 18.66 -10.07
N LEU A 263 10.03 17.49 -9.43
CA LEU A 263 9.68 17.36 -8.01
C LEU A 263 10.69 18.01 -7.05
N ALA A 264 11.91 18.29 -7.52
CA ALA A 264 12.93 18.94 -6.69
C ALA A 264 12.55 20.38 -6.27
N THR A 265 11.69 21.02 -7.04
CA THR A 265 11.26 22.41 -6.83
C THR A 265 9.85 22.53 -6.24
N VAL A 266 9.14 21.41 -6.09
CA VAL A 266 7.77 21.40 -5.55
C VAL A 266 7.83 21.26 -4.02
N PRO A 267 7.29 22.24 -3.25
CA PRO A 267 7.22 22.16 -1.80
C PRO A 267 6.56 20.86 -1.31
N GLY A 268 7.22 20.16 -0.40
CA GLY A 268 6.72 18.89 0.14
C GLY A 268 7.10 17.64 -0.66
N TYR A 269 7.85 17.80 -1.78
CA TYR A 269 8.37 16.69 -2.59
C TYR A 269 9.90 16.66 -2.64
N GLU A 270 10.58 17.36 -1.77
CA GLU A 270 12.03 17.51 -1.72
C GLU A 270 12.75 16.15 -1.60
N PHE A 271 12.12 15.19 -0.95
CA PHE A 271 12.62 13.82 -0.85
C PHE A 271 12.77 13.18 -2.25
N TYR A 272 11.76 13.33 -3.10
CA TYR A 272 11.78 12.81 -4.47
C TYR A 272 12.79 13.58 -5.34
N GLY A 273 12.99 14.87 -5.07
CA GLY A 273 14.02 15.68 -5.74
C GLY A 273 15.45 15.13 -5.53
N LYS A 274 15.71 14.50 -4.39
CA LYS A 274 17.00 13.82 -4.16
C LYS A 274 17.18 12.59 -5.04
N MET A 275 16.09 11.91 -5.38
CA MET A 275 16.10 10.74 -6.25
C MET A 275 16.29 11.10 -7.73
N THR A 276 15.96 12.33 -8.14
CA THR A 276 16.07 12.81 -9.53
C THR A 276 17.43 12.55 -10.15
N LYS A 277 18.52 12.79 -9.40
CA LYS A 277 19.89 12.56 -9.91
C LYS A 277 20.11 11.09 -10.29
N THR A 278 19.45 10.17 -9.62
CA THR A 278 19.50 8.74 -9.92
C THR A 278 18.68 8.45 -11.16
N TYR A 279 17.44 8.94 -11.24
CA TYR A 279 16.56 8.75 -12.38
C TYR A 279 17.11 9.38 -13.68
N THR A 280 17.68 10.59 -13.62
CA THR A 280 18.27 11.23 -14.80
C THR A 280 19.42 10.40 -15.39
N LYS A 281 20.21 9.71 -14.55
CA LYS A 281 21.28 8.82 -15.02
C LYS A 281 20.76 7.56 -15.69
N MET A 282 19.49 7.19 -15.46
CA MET A 282 18.87 5.98 -16.04
C MET A 282 18.59 6.11 -17.54
N ARG A 283 18.77 7.30 -18.11
CA ARG A 283 18.80 7.52 -19.57
C ARG A 283 20.04 6.90 -20.23
N ASP A 284 21.08 6.57 -19.45
CA ASP A 284 22.23 5.80 -19.90
C ASP A 284 21.95 4.30 -19.70
N ASP A 285 22.05 3.51 -20.77
CA ASP A 285 21.71 2.07 -20.77
C ASP A 285 22.53 1.27 -19.72
N SER A 286 23.80 1.62 -19.49
CA SER A 286 24.64 0.94 -18.51
C SER A 286 24.20 1.23 -17.08
N PHE A 287 23.72 2.43 -16.83
CA PHE A 287 23.17 2.83 -15.54
C PHE A 287 21.76 2.26 -15.34
N ARG A 288 20.95 2.22 -16.41
CA ARG A 288 19.59 1.64 -16.40
C ARG A 288 19.62 0.17 -15.98
N GLN A 289 20.54 -0.62 -16.52
CA GLN A 289 20.72 -2.02 -16.12
C GLN A 289 21.01 -2.12 -14.61
N LYS A 290 21.95 -1.32 -14.08
CA LYS A 290 22.29 -1.32 -12.65
C LYS A 290 21.12 -0.88 -11.77
N ALA A 291 20.34 0.10 -12.22
CA ALA A 291 19.17 0.57 -11.51
C ALA A 291 18.06 -0.50 -11.49
N THR A 292 17.86 -1.22 -12.61
CA THR A 292 16.95 -2.37 -12.65
C THR A 292 17.40 -3.47 -11.70
N GLU A 293 18.70 -3.84 -11.73
CA GLU A 293 19.25 -4.82 -10.81
C GLU A 293 19.06 -4.40 -9.34
N PHE A 294 19.24 -3.11 -9.04
CA PHE A 294 18.97 -2.58 -7.71
C PHE A 294 17.48 -2.68 -7.35
N TYR A 295 16.57 -2.27 -8.25
CA TYR A 295 15.13 -2.36 -8.01
C TYR A 295 14.68 -3.80 -7.79
N VAL A 296 15.19 -4.76 -8.58
CA VAL A 296 14.91 -6.18 -8.41
C VAL A 296 15.38 -6.69 -7.05
N LYS A 297 16.54 -6.21 -6.55
CA LYS A 297 17.05 -6.58 -5.21
C LYS A 297 16.17 -6.09 -4.05
N LEU A 298 15.34 -5.08 -4.27
CA LEU A 298 14.39 -4.60 -3.26
C LEU A 298 13.17 -5.51 -3.15
N GLN A 299 12.90 -6.33 -4.16
CA GLN A 299 11.74 -7.21 -4.26
C GLN A 299 12.07 -8.62 -3.74
N ILE A 300 11.06 -9.46 -3.64
CA ILE A 300 11.20 -10.85 -3.22
C ILE A 300 11.37 -11.72 -4.47
N VAL A 301 12.57 -12.24 -4.70
CA VAL A 301 12.92 -13.07 -5.88
C VAL A 301 13.59 -14.33 -5.39
N CYS A 302 12.95 -15.50 -5.56
CA CYS A 302 13.33 -16.67 -4.76
C CYS A 302 12.68 -17.97 -5.21
N THR A 303 13.18 -19.08 -4.68
CA THR A 303 12.43 -20.33 -4.55
C THR A 303 11.48 -20.25 -3.33
N PRO A 304 10.52 -21.16 -3.15
CA PRO A 304 9.62 -21.15 -2.01
C PRO A 304 10.33 -21.11 -0.65
N ASP A 305 11.37 -21.91 -0.44
CA ASP A 305 12.13 -21.94 0.82
C ASP A 305 12.90 -20.65 1.07
N GLU A 306 13.53 -20.10 0.03
CA GLU A 306 14.22 -18.80 0.13
C GLU A 306 13.23 -17.66 0.37
N CYS A 307 11.99 -17.76 -0.15
CA CYS A 307 10.93 -16.79 0.06
C CYS A 307 10.58 -16.68 1.55
N LEU A 308 10.44 -17.80 2.24
CA LEU A 308 10.18 -17.83 3.69
C LEU A 308 11.31 -17.18 4.47
N GLN A 309 12.57 -17.43 4.11
CA GLN A 309 13.73 -16.80 4.74
C GLN A 309 13.75 -15.28 4.54
N GLN A 310 13.52 -14.81 3.31
CA GLN A 310 13.48 -13.38 2.98
C GLN A 310 12.32 -12.69 3.71
N LEU A 311 11.15 -13.31 3.76
CA LEU A 311 9.98 -12.75 4.44
C LEU A 311 10.13 -12.74 5.97
N ALA A 312 10.80 -13.74 6.55
CA ALA A 312 11.14 -13.73 7.98
C ALA A 312 12.09 -12.58 8.32
N GLU A 313 13.10 -12.32 7.50
CA GLU A 313 14.01 -11.21 7.70
C GLU A 313 13.31 -9.85 7.52
N LEU A 314 12.47 -9.70 6.49
CA LEU A 314 11.69 -8.49 6.27
C LEU A 314 10.75 -8.22 7.46
N GLN A 315 10.09 -9.26 7.99
CA GLN A 315 9.26 -9.14 9.17
C GLN A 315 10.07 -8.76 10.41
N ARG A 316 11.22 -9.38 10.63
CA ARG A 316 12.11 -9.07 11.74
C ARG A 316 12.54 -7.60 11.74
N LEU A 317 12.85 -7.06 10.57
CA LEU A 317 13.25 -5.66 10.41
C LEU A 317 12.10 -4.68 10.59
N THR A 318 10.95 -4.97 10.01
CA THR A 318 9.83 -4.01 9.91
C THR A 318 8.75 -4.21 10.97
N GLY A 319 8.64 -5.41 11.53
CA GLY A 319 7.53 -5.81 12.41
C GLY A 319 6.19 -5.87 11.66
N MET A 320 6.19 -6.13 10.34
CA MET A 320 4.97 -6.29 9.57
C MET A 320 4.17 -7.50 10.04
N ASN A 321 2.84 -7.39 9.94
CA ASN A 321 1.93 -8.52 10.11
C ASN A 321 1.02 -8.74 8.91
N HIS A 322 1.17 -7.92 7.88
CA HIS A 322 0.38 -7.99 6.65
C HIS A 322 1.30 -7.72 5.45
N LEU A 323 1.51 -8.76 4.67
CA LEU A 323 2.19 -8.71 3.39
C LEU A 323 1.14 -8.53 2.29
N VAL A 324 1.34 -7.57 1.41
CA VAL A 324 0.56 -7.42 0.16
C VAL A 324 1.52 -7.57 -1.01
N THR A 325 1.18 -8.38 -1.98
CA THR A 325 2.09 -8.68 -3.08
C THR A 325 1.43 -8.56 -4.44
N GLU A 326 2.20 -8.14 -5.42
CA GLU A 326 1.83 -8.16 -6.83
C GLU A 326 2.48 -9.37 -7.50
N PHE A 327 1.68 -10.15 -8.22
CA PHE A 327 2.13 -11.30 -9.01
C PHE A 327 2.12 -11.03 -10.51
N ALA A 328 1.40 -10.00 -10.97
CA ALA A 328 1.34 -9.52 -12.34
C ALA A 328 1.98 -8.13 -12.42
N TYR A 329 3.06 -7.99 -13.17
CA TYR A 329 3.79 -6.74 -13.33
C TYR A 329 4.55 -6.69 -14.65
N GLY A 330 4.81 -5.49 -15.19
CA GLY A 330 5.65 -5.26 -16.35
C GLY A 330 5.21 -5.96 -17.63
N GLY A 331 3.88 -6.18 -17.80
CA GLY A 331 3.35 -6.87 -18.97
C GLY A 331 3.62 -8.39 -19.00
N MET A 332 3.81 -9.00 -17.83
CA MET A 332 3.93 -10.47 -17.69
C MET A 332 2.71 -11.19 -18.30
N PRO A 333 2.89 -12.30 -19.03
CA PRO A 333 1.78 -13.13 -19.47
C PRO A 333 0.87 -13.56 -18.32
N HIS A 334 -0.44 -13.66 -18.59
CA HIS A 334 -1.41 -14.05 -17.57
C HIS A 334 -1.09 -15.40 -16.94
N GLU A 335 -0.72 -16.38 -17.76
CA GLU A 335 -0.37 -17.73 -17.33
C GLU A 335 0.85 -17.74 -16.40
N GLU A 336 1.87 -16.93 -16.68
CA GLU A 336 3.04 -16.80 -15.80
C GLU A 336 2.68 -16.11 -14.46
N SER A 337 1.82 -15.09 -14.53
CA SER A 337 1.32 -14.39 -13.33
C SER A 337 0.52 -15.32 -12.43
N GLU A 338 -0.36 -16.14 -13.03
CA GLU A 338 -1.16 -17.13 -12.32
C GLU A 338 -0.29 -18.24 -11.71
N LEU A 339 0.69 -18.76 -12.45
CA LEU A 339 1.64 -19.77 -11.95
C LEU A 339 2.45 -19.22 -10.75
N ASN A 340 2.97 -17.99 -10.85
CA ASN A 340 3.67 -17.32 -9.76
C ASN A 340 2.78 -17.19 -8.51
N MET A 341 1.52 -16.76 -8.69
CA MET A 341 0.53 -16.63 -7.61
C MET A 341 0.18 -17.98 -6.98
N ARG A 342 -0.05 -19.02 -7.78
CA ARG A 342 -0.40 -20.36 -7.28
C ARG A 342 0.74 -21.00 -6.53
N LEU A 343 1.96 -20.96 -7.07
CA LEU A 343 3.13 -21.52 -6.40
C LEU A 343 3.35 -20.88 -5.03
N PHE A 344 3.23 -19.55 -4.95
CA PHE A 344 3.29 -18.84 -3.67
C PHE A 344 2.15 -19.26 -2.71
N ALA A 345 0.93 -19.36 -3.21
CA ALA A 345 -0.24 -19.71 -2.41
C ALA A 345 -0.17 -21.16 -1.88
N GLU A 346 0.43 -22.07 -2.63
CA GLU A 346 0.55 -23.49 -2.27
C GLU A 346 1.73 -23.76 -1.32
N GLN A 347 2.89 -23.16 -1.56
CA GLN A 347 4.12 -23.53 -0.88
C GLN A 347 4.62 -22.52 0.16
N VAL A 348 4.28 -21.23 0.04
CA VAL A 348 4.78 -20.18 0.93
C VAL A 348 3.68 -19.69 1.90
N MET A 349 2.54 -19.31 1.37
CA MET A 349 1.48 -18.65 2.14
C MET A 349 0.97 -19.47 3.34
N PRO A 350 0.78 -20.81 3.27
CA PRO A 350 0.33 -21.59 4.41
C PRO A 350 1.26 -21.54 5.62
N VAL A 351 2.58 -21.41 5.38
CA VAL A 351 3.58 -21.27 6.45
C VAL A 351 3.45 -19.88 7.07
N LEU A 352 3.38 -18.82 6.26
CA LEU A 352 3.22 -17.44 6.74
C LEU A 352 1.97 -17.25 7.60
N GLN A 353 0.86 -17.93 7.24
CA GLN A 353 -0.42 -17.79 7.94
C GLN A 353 -0.50 -18.61 9.23
N ARG A 354 0.19 -19.73 9.34
CA ARG A 354 0.01 -20.71 10.42
C ARG A 354 1.17 -20.83 11.38
N ASP A 355 2.39 -20.57 10.91
CA ASP A 355 3.58 -20.69 11.76
C ASP A 355 3.64 -19.55 12.79
N PRO A 356 3.69 -19.85 14.09
CA PRO A 356 3.85 -18.86 15.16
C PRO A 356 5.07 -17.94 14.98
N ALA A 357 6.11 -18.40 14.27
CA ALA A 357 7.29 -17.57 13.95
C ALA A 357 6.92 -16.31 13.15
N PHE A 358 5.85 -16.37 12.37
CA PHE A 358 5.30 -15.22 11.61
C PHE A 358 4.15 -14.51 12.34
N ALA A 359 3.83 -14.88 13.57
CA ALA A 359 2.93 -14.08 14.40
C ALA A 359 3.57 -12.71 14.69
N SER A 360 2.80 -11.63 14.56
CA SER A 360 3.32 -10.30 14.91
C SER A 360 3.77 -10.27 16.36
N PRO A 361 4.94 -9.72 16.67
CA PRO A 361 5.25 -9.37 18.03
C PRO A 361 4.14 -8.44 18.55
N VAL A 362 3.58 -8.76 19.71
CA VAL A 362 2.67 -7.85 20.41
C VAL A 362 3.49 -6.58 20.67
N LEU A 363 3.06 -5.46 20.07
CA LEU A 363 3.64 -4.17 20.36
C LEU A 363 3.24 -3.80 21.80
N VAL A 364 4.07 -4.19 22.76
CA VAL A 364 3.86 -3.88 24.18
C VAL A 364 4.11 -2.38 24.33
N THR A 365 3.11 -1.63 24.77
CA THR A 365 3.30 -0.23 25.11
C THR A 365 4.20 -0.12 26.34
N PRO A 366 5.05 0.92 26.48
CA PRO A 366 5.94 1.07 27.63
C PRO A 366 5.25 0.97 29.01
N GLY A 367 3.94 1.25 29.10
CA GLY A 367 3.13 1.10 30.33
C GLY A 367 2.76 -0.35 30.66
N GLU A 368 2.57 -1.21 29.66
CA GLU A 368 2.23 -2.63 29.86
C GLU A 368 3.47 -3.47 30.23
N ALA A 369 4.65 -3.06 29.75
CA ALA A 369 5.91 -3.69 30.15
C ALA A 369 6.24 -3.49 31.65
N ALA A 370 5.78 -2.39 32.24
CA ALA A 370 5.94 -2.12 33.67
C ALA A 370 4.94 -2.91 34.53
N SER A 371 3.75 -3.24 34.04
CA SER A 371 2.73 -4.02 34.73
C SER A 371 3.09 -5.52 34.81
N THR A 372 3.59 -6.08 33.70
CA THR A 372 4.02 -7.50 33.68
C THR A 372 5.28 -7.79 34.50
N ALA A 373 6.13 -6.78 34.70
CA ALA A 373 7.30 -6.90 35.59
C ALA A 373 6.93 -6.82 37.09
N ALA A 374 5.78 -6.23 37.45
CA ALA A 374 5.31 -6.11 38.81
C ALA A 374 4.53 -7.34 39.32
N GLU A 375 3.99 -8.17 38.45
CA GLU A 375 3.27 -9.41 38.83
C GLU A 375 4.18 -10.63 39.01
N GLY A 376 5.49 -10.50 38.72
CA GLY A 376 6.49 -11.58 38.87
C GLY A 376 7.22 -11.67 40.20
N VAL A 377 6.95 -10.81 41.20
CA VAL A 377 7.62 -10.81 42.48
C VAL A 377 6.56 -10.78 43.59
N PHE A 378 5.98 -11.93 43.90
CA PHE A 378 5.47 -12.31 45.21
C PHE A 378 4.72 -13.66 45.12
N ALA A 379 5.47 -14.79 45.20
CA ALA A 379 4.91 -16.03 45.67
C ALA A 379 5.47 -16.22 47.08
N PRO A 380 4.64 -16.34 48.13
CA PRO A 380 5.12 -16.71 49.44
C PRO A 380 5.44 -18.22 49.50
N ALA A 381 6.47 -18.52 50.29
CA ALA A 381 7.00 -19.86 50.59
C ALA A 381 5.97 -20.80 51.25
#